data_0d8bc748c1818e21a56d6d93a9a5d57e
#
_entry.id   0d8bc748c1818e21a56d6d93a9a5d57e
#
_cell.length_a   1.000
_cell.length_b   1.000
_cell.length_c   1.000
_cell.angle_alpha   90.00
_cell.angle_beta   90.00
_cell.angle_gamma   90.00
#
_symmetry.space_group_name_H-M   'P 1'
#
loop_
_entity.id
_entity.type
_entity.pdbx_description
1 polymer ?
#
loop_
_entity_poly.entity_id
_entity_poly.type
_entity_poly.pdbx_seq_one_letter_code
_entity_poly.pdbx_strand_id
1 'polypeptide(L)'
;MVRTRLVRAYPAHNLKESLVVTEXIMNQNAGLPIDRKLLAEALNTSERSSSFTTLLAASQQYGLTVGKYNSDEISVTALSKSLFESVGHSSHTSYMLKAAYLPEKFQEIHNLLKDQPLPEGRFLKNLVLQNIKIHETQVEEFVDIYTSNYVFINEKDYSVSDPGAIQLRDNQSFKSLIYVFSDNSVDSEVVLSLMKKLNLEYLHVDIYDVASGFTINNSISVAGSIVCLPSVSSLESDSAFLFSLGVAYGSSPGKVIVIGMSDGLQNIGAPQSLVDYIVFDGSSHSMVQVDLLSSLNRLGLVSISVN
;
A
#
# COMPACT_ATOMS: atom_id res chain seq x y z
N MET A 1 -25.54 -38.73 -18.79
CA MET A 1 -25.33 -37.28 -18.58
C MET A 1 -23.86 -36.98 -18.48
N VAL A 2 -23.31 -36.22 -19.43
CA VAL A 2 -21.94 -35.77 -19.37
C VAL A 2 -21.87 -34.68 -18.29
N ARG A 3 -21.16 -34.92 -17.19
CA ARG A 3 -20.89 -33.88 -16.17
C ARG A 3 -19.93 -32.88 -16.76
N THR A 4 -20.44 -31.78 -17.28
CA THR A 4 -19.61 -30.67 -17.72
C THR A 4 -18.92 -30.10 -16.47
N ARG A 5 -17.62 -30.24 -16.38
CA ARG A 5 -16.82 -29.67 -15.28
C ARG A 5 -16.89 -28.14 -15.38
N LEU A 6 -17.50 -27.52 -14.40
CA LEU A 6 -17.57 -26.05 -14.30
C LEU A 6 -16.13 -25.52 -14.15
N VAL A 7 -15.72 -24.74 -15.13
CA VAL A 7 -14.40 -24.09 -15.11
C VAL A 7 -14.52 -22.82 -14.25
N ARG A 8 -13.63 -22.70 -13.26
CA ARG A 8 -13.56 -21.50 -12.41
C ARG A 8 -12.89 -20.38 -13.20
N ALA A 9 -13.57 -19.22 -13.28
CA ALA A 9 -13.08 -18.06 -14.03
C ALA A 9 -12.36 -17.03 -13.12
N TYR A 10 -12.01 -17.44 -11.90
CA TYR A 10 -11.38 -16.60 -10.88
C TYR A 10 -10.40 -17.47 -10.04
N PRO A 11 -9.46 -16.86 -9.30
CA PRO A 11 -8.53 -17.63 -8.46
C PRO A 11 -9.26 -18.45 -7.38
N ALA A 12 -8.75 -19.67 -7.13
CA ALA A 12 -9.28 -20.58 -6.12
C ALA A 12 -8.87 -20.21 -4.69
N HIS A 13 -7.91 -19.32 -4.55
CA HIS A 13 -7.34 -18.87 -3.29
C HIS A 13 -7.34 -17.34 -3.28
N ASN A 14 -7.44 -16.74 -2.10
CA ASN A 14 -7.32 -15.28 -1.95
C ASN A 14 -5.87 -14.83 -2.18
N LEU A 15 -5.67 -13.53 -2.28
CA LEU A 15 -4.36 -12.93 -2.57
C LEU A 15 -3.33 -13.26 -1.47
N LYS A 16 -3.74 -13.17 -0.19
CA LYS A 16 -2.87 -13.47 0.95
C LYS A 16 -2.31 -14.90 0.89
N GLU A 17 -3.18 -15.86 0.64
CA GLU A 17 -2.78 -17.28 0.46
C GLU A 17 -1.83 -17.43 -0.74
N SER A 18 -2.12 -16.74 -1.84
CA SER A 18 -1.37 -16.83 -3.10
C SER A 18 0.02 -16.21 -3.02
N LEU A 19 0.22 -15.20 -2.15
CA LEU A 19 1.51 -14.56 -1.90
C LEU A 19 2.53 -15.52 -1.28
N VAL A 20 2.08 -16.53 -0.54
CA VAL A 20 2.95 -17.53 0.11
C VAL A 20 3.86 -18.23 -0.92
N VAL A 21 3.38 -18.41 -2.16
CA VAL A 21 4.18 -18.98 -3.26
C VAL A 21 5.36 -18.06 -3.60
N THR A 22 5.08 -16.77 -3.73
CA THR A 22 6.10 -15.76 -4.05
C THR A 22 7.10 -15.63 -2.89
N GLU A 23 6.64 -15.59 -1.66
CA GLU A 23 7.47 -15.59 -0.46
C GLU A 23 8.45 -16.74 -0.39
N UNK A 24 8.08 -17.75 -0.86
CA UNK A 24 8.82 -18.82 -0.91
C UNK A 24 9.87 -18.77 -1.83
N ILE A 25 9.62 -18.33 -2.90
CA ILE A 25 10.65 -18.14 -3.95
C ILE A 25 11.65 -17.03 -3.55
N MET A 26 11.16 -15.93 -3.02
CA MET A 26 12.01 -14.82 -2.56
C MET A 26 12.95 -15.27 -1.44
N ASN A 27 12.45 -16.02 -0.47
CA ASN A 27 13.22 -16.45 0.71
C ASN A 27 14.17 -17.61 0.41
N GLN A 28 13.76 -18.56 -0.43
CA GLN A 28 14.56 -19.77 -0.68
C GLN A 28 15.56 -19.61 -1.83
N ASN A 29 15.26 -18.76 -2.81
CA ASN A 29 16.09 -18.61 -4.00
C ASN A 29 16.32 -17.16 -4.43
N ALA A 30 16.19 -16.23 -3.51
CA ALA A 30 16.43 -14.79 -3.72
C ALA A 30 15.69 -14.24 -4.96
N GLY A 31 14.46 -14.74 -5.19
CA GLY A 31 13.63 -14.31 -6.32
C GLY A 31 14.06 -14.83 -7.69
N LEU A 32 15.05 -15.73 -7.74
CA LEU A 32 15.44 -16.45 -8.98
C LEU A 32 14.49 -17.62 -9.24
N PRO A 33 14.38 -18.12 -10.48
CA PRO A 33 13.54 -19.27 -10.77
C PRO A 33 13.91 -20.47 -9.89
N ILE A 34 12.91 -21.16 -9.37
CA ILE A 34 13.07 -22.30 -8.48
C ILE A 34 12.44 -23.56 -9.13
N ASP A 35 13.08 -24.70 -8.95
CA ASP A 35 12.53 -25.99 -9.36
C ASP A 35 11.17 -26.21 -8.66
N ARG A 36 10.15 -26.65 -9.40
CA ARG A 36 8.78 -26.81 -8.92
C ARG A 36 8.66 -27.81 -7.76
N LYS A 37 9.49 -28.86 -7.77
CA LYS A 37 9.52 -29.86 -6.69
C LYS A 37 10.09 -29.24 -5.41
N LEU A 38 11.21 -28.50 -5.54
CA LEU A 38 11.81 -27.79 -4.39
C LEU A 38 10.84 -26.75 -3.80
N LEU A 39 10.10 -26.05 -4.67
CA LEU A 39 9.08 -25.10 -4.23
C LEU A 39 7.97 -25.82 -3.44
N ALA A 40 7.50 -26.97 -3.93
CA ALA A 40 6.47 -27.76 -3.23
C ALA A 40 6.98 -28.23 -1.86
N GLU A 41 8.23 -28.70 -1.79
CA GLU A 41 8.88 -29.12 -0.53
C GLU A 41 8.98 -27.93 0.45
N ALA A 42 9.38 -26.75 -0.02
CA ALA A 42 9.47 -25.54 0.78
C ALA A 42 8.11 -25.10 1.33
N LEU A 43 7.04 -25.39 0.60
CA LEU A 43 5.66 -25.11 1.01
C LEU A 43 5.03 -26.28 1.82
N ASN A 44 5.84 -27.25 2.24
CA ASN A 44 5.39 -28.42 3.01
C ASN A 44 4.28 -29.21 2.31
N THR A 45 4.35 -29.32 0.98
CA THR A 45 3.36 -30.03 0.17
C THR A 45 4.04 -30.92 -0.87
N SER A 46 3.25 -31.70 -1.57
CA SER A 46 3.75 -32.53 -2.69
C SER A 46 3.53 -31.83 -4.03
N GLU A 47 4.50 -31.91 -4.92
CA GLU A 47 4.40 -31.39 -6.30
C GLU A 47 3.16 -31.90 -7.06
N ARG A 48 2.64 -33.05 -6.67
CA ARG A 48 1.47 -33.70 -7.32
C ARG A 48 0.15 -33.38 -6.61
N SER A 49 0.18 -32.66 -5.48
CA SER A 49 -1.04 -32.37 -4.74
C SER A 49 -1.92 -31.39 -5.50
N SER A 50 -3.23 -31.61 -5.44
CA SER A 50 -4.20 -30.71 -6.05
C SER A 50 -4.18 -29.33 -5.39
N SER A 51 -3.94 -29.28 -4.07
CA SER A 51 -3.84 -28.01 -3.31
C SER A 51 -2.67 -27.17 -3.81
N PHE A 52 -1.48 -27.76 -4.00
CA PHE A 52 -0.33 -27.05 -4.55
C PHE A 52 -0.64 -26.53 -5.97
N THR A 53 -1.25 -27.38 -6.80
CA THR A 53 -1.59 -27.01 -8.17
C THR A 53 -2.59 -25.84 -8.23
N THR A 54 -3.59 -25.82 -7.36
CA THR A 54 -4.59 -24.74 -7.31
C THR A 54 -3.99 -23.46 -6.72
N LEU A 55 -3.12 -23.58 -5.72
CA LEU A 55 -2.41 -22.44 -5.12
C LEU A 55 -1.48 -21.78 -6.14
N LEU A 56 -0.70 -22.59 -6.87
CA LEU A 56 0.18 -22.10 -7.92
C LEU A 56 -0.61 -21.40 -9.03
N ALA A 57 -1.75 -21.99 -9.44
CA ALA A 57 -2.64 -21.39 -10.45
C ALA A 57 -3.21 -20.05 -9.97
N ALA A 58 -3.59 -19.94 -8.70
CA ALA A 58 -4.09 -18.70 -8.12
C ALA A 58 -2.99 -17.63 -8.10
N SER A 59 -1.78 -17.98 -7.66
CA SER A 59 -0.62 -17.08 -7.67
C SER A 59 -0.33 -16.56 -9.09
N GLN A 60 -0.46 -17.42 -10.10
CA GLN A 60 -0.30 -17.02 -11.50
C GLN A 60 -1.43 -16.07 -11.95
N GLN A 61 -2.67 -16.35 -11.56
CA GLN A 61 -3.84 -15.50 -11.92
C GLN A 61 -3.75 -14.10 -11.31
N TYR A 62 -3.16 -13.96 -10.13
CA TYR A 62 -2.86 -12.66 -9.51
C TYR A 62 -1.63 -11.97 -10.12
N GLY A 63 -1.00 -12.59 -11.12
CA GLY A 63 0.21 -12.04 -11.76
C GLY A 63 1.46 -12.09 -10.88
N LEU A 64 1.47 -12.95 -9.86
CA LEU A 64 2.59 -13.03 -8.90
C LEU A 64 3.70 -13.95 -9.42
N THR A 65 3.34 -15.05 -10.08
CA THR A 65 4.31 -16.03 -10.56
C THR A 65 4.11 -16.37 -12.05
N VAL A 66 5.15 -16.92 -12.65
CA VAL A 66 5.15 -17.49 -14.01
C VAL A 66 5.55 -18.95 -13.88
N GLY A 67 4.83 -19.80 -14.60
CA GLY A 67 5.02 -21.26 -14.60
C GLY A 67 3.73 -21.96 -14.20
N LYS A 68 3.39 -22.99 -14.93
CA LYS A 68 2.15 -23.78 -14.73
C LYS A 68 2.45 -25.07 -13.95
N TYR A 69 1.40 -25.85 -13.69
CA TYR A 69 1.50 -27.13 -12.98
C TYR A 69 2.44 -28.13 -13.65
N ASN A 70 2.72 -27.96 -14.94
CA ASN A 70 3.62 -28.83 -15.75
C ASN A 70 4.95 -28.15 -16.10
N SER A 71 5.22 -26.97 -15.56
CA SER A 71 6.52 -26.31 -15.74
C SER A 71 7.55 -26.92 -14.80
N ASP A 72 8.79 -27.04 -15.25
CA ASP A 72 9.89 -27.55 -14.43
C ASP A 72 10.30 -26.51 -13.39
N GLU A 73 10.25 -25.22 -13.77
CA GLU A 73 10.62 -24.11 -12.90
C GLU A 73 9.46 -23.11 -12.75
N ILE A 74 9.43 -22.47 -11.59
CA ILE A 74 8.49 -21.39 -11.26
C ILE A 74 9.32 -20.15 -10.95
N SER A 75 8.94 -19.01 -11.52
CA SER A 75 9.62 -17.72 -11.30
C SER A 75 8.65 -16.65 -10.85
N VAL A 76 9.16 -15.64 -10.15
CA VAL A 76 8.39 -14.46 -9.76
C VAL A 76 8.29 -13.47 -10.92
N THR A 77 7.21 -12.71 -10.97
CA THR A 77 7.01 -11.66 -11.98
C THR A 77 7.69 -10.35 -11.55
N ALA A 78 7.76 -9.38 -12.47
CA ALA A 78 8.18 -8.02 -12.16
C ALA A 78 7.26 -7.39 -11.09
N LEU A 79 5.95 -7.64 -11.17
CA LEU A 79 4.97 -7.18 -10.17
C LEU A 79 5.32 -7.69 -8.78
N SER A 80 5.65 -8.98 -8.65
CA SER A 80 6.06 -9.58 -7.38
C SER A 80 7.36 -8.97 -6.87
N LYS A 81 8.36 -8.81 -7.73
CA LYS A 81 9.63 -8.19 -7.33
C LYS A 81 9.39 -6.78 -6.78
N SER A 82 8.65 -5.95 -7.53
CA SER A 82 8.28 -4.60 -7.08
C SER A 82 7.53 -4.63 -5.74
N LEU A 83 6.65 -5.59 -5.54
CA LEU A 83 5.88 -5.73 -4.30
C LEU A 83 6.79 -6.04 -3.09
N PHE A 84 7.77 -6.94 -3.25
CA PHE A 84 8.68 -7.32 -2.17
C PHE A 84 9.85 -6.34 -1.98
N GLU A 85 10.23 -5.61 -3.03
CA GLU A 85 11.31 -4.62 -2.99
C GLU A 85 10.80 -3.22 -2.63
N SER A 86 9.49 -3.01 -2.65
CA SER A 86 8.91 -1.69 -2.38
C SER A 86 9.19 -1.23 -0.95
N VAL A 87 9.90 -0.14 -0.85
CA VAL A 87 10.19 0.55 0.41
C VAL A 87 9.14 1.67 0.55
N GLY A 88 8.16 1.44 1.38
CA GLY A 88 7.11 2.41 1.63
C GLY A 88 5.71 1.83 1.46
N HIS A 89 4.83 2.25 2.35
CA HIS A 89 3.47 1.68 2.46
C HIS A 89 2.62 1.93 1.21
N SER A 90 2.73 3.11 0.60
CA SER A 90 1.89 3.50 -0.55
C SER A 90 2.24 2.72 -1.82
N SER A 91 3.52 2.55 -2.13
CA SER A 91 3.93 1.76 -3.30
C SER A 91 3.57 0.29 -3.11
N HIS A 92 3.77 -0.26 -1.91
CA HIS A 92 3.37 -1.63 -1.58
C HIS A 92 1.85 -1.82 -1.78
N THR A 93 1.02 -0.90 -1.24
CA THR A 93 -0.44 -0.95 -1.40
C THR A 93 -0.85 -0.87 -2.87
N SER A 94 -0.19 -0.03 -3.67
CA SER A 94 -0.45 0.09 -5.11
C SER A 94 -0.21 -1.23 -5.84
N TYR A 95 0.91 -1.91 -5.54
CA TYR A 95 1.21 -3.23 -6.14
C TYR A 95 0.24 -4.31 -5.65
N MET A 96 -0.19 -4.25 -4.39
CA MET A 96 -1.19 -5.17 -3.84
C MET A 96 -2.55 -5.00 -4.53
N LEU A 97 -3.01 -3.76 -4.72
CA LEU A 97 -4.24 -3.44 -5.46
C LEU A 97 -4.15 -3.97 -6.90
N LYS A 98 -3.02 -3.73 -7.56
CA LYS A 98 -2.77 -4.20 -8.93
C LYS A 98 -2.86 -5.73 -9.02
N ALA A 99 -2.25 -6.45 -8.07
CA ALA A 99 -2.33 -7.92 -8.02
C ALA A 99 -3.77 -8.38 -7.75
N ALA A 100 -4.42 -7.84 -6.72
CA ALA A 100 -5.76 -8.27 -6.27
C ALA A 100 -6.82 -8.16 -7.37
N TYR A 101 -6.75 -7.11 -8.19
CA TYR A 101 -7.74 -6.84 -9.24
C TYR A 101 -7.23 -7.19 -10.65
N LEU A 102 -6.10 -7.91 -10.77
CA LEU A 102 -5.61 -8.44 -12.04
C LEU A 102 -6.56 -9.53 -12.62
N PRO A 103 -7.12 -10.47 -11.81
CA PRO A 103 -8.05 -11.44 -12.36
C PRO A 103 -9.29 -10.75 -12.92
N GLU A 104 -9.63 -11.07 -14.18
CA GLU A 104 -10.71 -10.42 -14.96
C GLU A 104 -12.00 -10.23 -14.17
N LYS A 105 -12.47 -11.29 -13.50
CA LYS A 105 -13.74 -11.24 -12.77
C LYS A 105 -13.69 -10.36 -11.52
N PHE A 106 -12.53 -10.24 -10.88
CA PHE A 106 -12.31 -9.31 -9.77
C PHE A 106 -12.22 -7.87 -10.27
N GLN A 107 -11.59 -7.68 -11.43
CA GLN A 107 -11.55 -6.36 -12.08
C GLN A 107 -12.96 -5.89 -12.47
N GLU A 108 -13.80 -6.79 -13.03
CA GLU A 108 -15.20 -6.46 -13.40
C GLU A 108 -15.99 -5.93 -12.20
N ILE A 109 -15.97 -6.64 -11.06
CA ILE A 109 -16.71 -6.21 -9.87
C ILE A 109 -16.10 -4.96 -9.23
N HIS A 110 -14.76 -4.85 -9.22
CA HIS A 110 -14.07 -3.66 -8.71
C HIS A 110 -14.48 -2.40 -9.49
N ASN A 111 -14.53 -2.51 -10.81
CA ASN A 111 -14.95 -1.40 -11.69
C ASN A 111 -16.43 -1.03 -11.50
N LEU A 112 -17.29 -1.99 -11.15
CA LEU A 112 -18.69 -1.71 -10.84
C LEU A 112 -18.86 -0.97 -9.53
N LEU A 113 -18.02 -1.27 -8.55
CA LEU A 113 -18.07 -0.63 -7.22
C LEU A 113 -17.51 0.80 -7.25
N LYS A 114 -16.52 1.11 -8.09
CA LYS A 114 -15.95 2.47 -8.29
C LYS A 114 -15.74 3.25 -6.98
N ASP A 115 -14.80 2.86 -6.19
CA ASP A 115 -14.44 3.57 -4.93
C ASP A 115 -15.57 3.62 -3.87
N GLN A 116 -16.69 2.96 -4.11
CA GLN A 116 -17.72 2.81 -3.08
C GLN A 116 -17.30 1.76 -2.05
N PRO A 117 -17.70 1.93 -0.80
CA PRO A 117 -17.42 0.92 0.22
C PRO A 117 -18.02 -0.42 -0.18
N LEU A 118 -17.37 -1.50 0.22
CA LEU A 118 -17.82 -2.85 -0.10
C LEU A 118 -19.21 -3.08 0.46
N PRO A 119 -20.20 -3.44 -0.37
CA PRO A 119 -21.54 -3.74 0.12
C PRO A 119 -21.56 -4.97 1.03
N GLU A 120 -22.50 -5.03 1.96
CA GLU A 120 -22.71 -6.24 2.76
C GLU A 120 -22.90 -7.48 1.87
N GLY A 121 -22.43 -8.63 2.35
CA GLY A 121 -22.33 -9.88 1.59
C GLY A 121 -23.57 -10.25 0.76
N ARG A 122 -24.78 -10.03 1.28
CA ARG A 122 -26.03 -10.31 0.55
C ARG A 122 -26.19 -9.41 -0.68
N PHE A 123 -25.87 -8.12 -0.53
CA PHE A 123 -25.98 -7.16 -1.65
C PHE A 123 -24.86 -7.42 -2.67
N LEU A 124 -23.67 -7.75 -2.20
CA LEU A 124 -22.54 -8.09 -3.07
C LEU A 124 -22.84 -9.36 -3.89
N LYS A 125 -23.43 -10.39 -3.27
CA LYS A 125 -23.87 -11.63 -3.97
C LYS A 125 -24.88 -11.29 -5.08
N ASN A 126 -25.87 -10.45 -4.81
CA ASN A 126 -26.87 -10.04 -5.80
C ASN A 126 -26.22 -9.26 -6.95
N LEU A 127 -25.28 -8.35 -6.63
CA LEU A 127 -24.56 -7.56 -7.62
C LEU A 127 -23.71 -8.46 -8.54
N VAL A 128 -23.07 -9.46 -7.97
CA VAL A 128 -22.27 -10.46 -8.72
C VAL A 128 -23.19 -11.29 -9.64
N LEU A 129 -24.31 -11.78 -9.12
CA LEU A 129 -25.27 -12.57 -9.89
C LEU A 129 -25.83 -11.82 -11.10
N GLN A 130 -26.06 -10.51 -10.94
CA GLN A 130 -26.65 -9.68 -11.99
C GLN A 130 -25.64 -9.22 -13.05
N ASN A 131 -24.38 -9.03 -12.67
CA ASN A 131 -23.43 -8.31 -13.53
C ASN A 131 -22.20 -9.15 -13.93
N ILE A 132 -21.84 -10.16 -13.16
CA ILE A 132 -20.62 -10.94 -13.41
C ILE A 132 -21.01 -12.32 -13.99
N LYS A 133 -20.40 -12.67 -15.11
CA LYS A 133 -20.68 -13.95 -15.80
C LYS A 133 -19.93 -15.10 -15.12
N ILE A 134 -20.47 -15.56 -13.97
CA ILE A 134 -20.02 -16.77 -13.28
C ILE A 134 -21.25 -17.63 -12.96
N HIS A 135 -21.03 -18.92 -12.73
CA HIS A 135 -22.13 -19.85 -12.43
C HIS A 135 -22.68 -19.58 -11.02
N GLU A 136 -23.97 -19.65 -10.84
CA GLU A 136 -24.66 -19.38 -9.57
C GLU A 136 -24.06 -20.13 -8.37
N THR A 137 -23.66 -21.38 -8.56
CA THR A 137 -23.07 -22.21 -7.49
C THR A 137 -21.67 -21.72 -7.07
N GLN A 138 -21.04 -20.85 -7.86
CA GLN A 138 -19.71 -20.30 -7.59
C GLN A 138 -19.73 -18.90 -6.97
N VAL A 139 -20.93 -18.28 -6.88
CA VAL A 139 -21.05 -16.88 -6.42
C VAL A 139 -20.61 -16.72 -4.97
N GLU A 140 -20.96 -17.65 -4.11
CA GLU A 140 -20.59 -17.60 -2.69
C GLU A 140 -19.08 -17.62 -2.51
N GLU A 141 -18.41 -18.62 -3.09
CA GLU A 141 -16.94 -18.75 -3.08
C GLU A 141 -16.26 -17.50 -3.68
N PHE A 142 -16.79 -16.99 -4.79
CA PHE A 142 -16.28 -15.77 -5.45
C PHE A 142 -16.33 -14.56 -4.51
N VAL A 143 -17.51 -14.35 -3.88
CA VAL A 143 -17.72 -13.21 -2.95
C VAL A 143 -16.79 -13.33 -1.73
N ASP A 144 -16.65 -14.54 -1.19
CA ASP A 144 -15.78 -14.79 -0.03
C ASP A 144 -14.30 -14.46 -0.36
N ILE A 145 -13.81 -14.91 -1.52
CA ILE A 145 -12.43 -14.63 -1.96
C ILE A 145 -12.23 -13.11 -2.24
N TYR A 146 -13.20 -12.50 -2.95
CA TYR A 146 -13.14 -11.05 -3.26
C TYR A 146 -13.14 -10.21 -1.97
N THR A 147 -14.04 -10.55 -1.03
CA THR A 147 -14.13 -9.86 0.27
C THR A 147 -12.83 -10.04 1.07
N SER A 148 -12.27 -11.25 1.08
CA SER A 148 -10.99 -11.53 1.74
C SER A 148 -9.87 -10.68 1.15
N ASN A 149 -9.82 -10.53 -0.18
CA ASN A 149 -8.84 -9.67 -0.84
C ASN A 149 -9.03 -8.20 -0.46
N TYR A 150 -10.29 -7.73 -0.48
CA TYR A 150 -10.64 -6.35 -0.12
C TYR A 150 -10.22 -6.05 1.32
N VAL A 151 -10.57 -6.92 2.27
CA VAL A 151 -10.19 -6.77 3.69
C VAL A 151 -8.67 -6.76 3.81
N PHE A 152 -8.02 -7.73 3.20
CA PHE A 152 -6.56 -7.91 3.25
C PHE A 152 -5.80 -6.66 2.78
N ILE A 153 -6.24 -6.04 1.68
CA ILE A 153 -5.59 -4.84 1.14
C ILE A 153 -5.87 -3.61 2.03
N ASN A 154 -7.06 -3.56 2.62
CA ASN A 154 -7.48 -2.41 3.42
C ASN A 154 -7.15 -2.57 4.92
N GLU A 155 -6.73 -3.76 5.37
CA GLU A 155 -6.16 -3.93 6.70
C GLU A 155 -4.81 -3.20 6.77
N LYS A 156 -4.73 -2.21 7.65
CA LYS A 156 -3.59 -1.29 7.76
C LYS A 156 -2.30 -1.90 8.35
N ASP A 157 -2.27 -3.22 8.57
CA ASP A 157 -1.15 -3.88 9.23
C ASP A 157 -0.40 -4.83 8.29
N TYR A 158 0.29 -4.26 7.31
CA TYR A 158 1.39 -4.97 6.67
C TYR A 158 2.71 -4.59 7.35
N SER A 159 2.87 -5.05 8.57
CA SER A 159 4.18 -5.17 9.15
C SER A 159 4.75 -6.53 8.72
N VAL A 160 5.76 -6.51 7.90
CA VAL A 160 6.69 -7.66 7.78
C VAL A 160 7.03 -8.06 9.21
N SER A 161 6.72 -9.28 9.55
CA SER A 161 6.83 -9.91 10.86
C SER A 161 7.93 -9.38 11.76
N ASP A 162 7.54 -8.57 12.73
CA ASP A 162 8.30 -8.35 13.96
C ASP A 162 7.54 -9.05 15.10
N PRO A 163 8.14 -10.01 15.81
CA PRO A 163 7.41 -10.79 16.84
C PRO A 163 7.25 -10.06 18.16
N GLY A 164 6.70 -8.85 18.15
CA GLY A 164 6.54 -8.07 19.38
C GLY A 164 5.40 -7.07 19.41
N ALA A 165 4.54 -7.05 18.42
CA ALA A 165 3.47 -6.04 18.35
C ALA A 165 2.23 -6.40 19.15
N ILE A 166 1.87 -5.52 20.05
CA ILE A 166 0.72 -5.58 20.96
C ILE A 166 -0.59 -5.31 20.20
N GLN A 167 -1.57 -6.17 20.41
CA GLN A 167 -2.93 -6.03 19.87
C GLN A 167 -3.65 -4.81 20.47
N LEU A 168 -4.13 -3.92 19.63
CA LEU A 168 -5.07 -2.87 20.03
C LEU A 168 -6.43 -3.10 19.35
N ARG A 169 -7.47 -3.17 20.18
CA ARG A 169 -8.85 -3.47 19.81
C ARG A 169 -9.60 -2.29 19.16
N ASP A 170 -10.57 -2.68 18.33
CA ASP A 170 -11.56 -1.85 17.64
C ASP A 170 -12.06 -0.61 18.35
N ASN A 171 -12.05 0.50 17.60
CA ASN A 171 -13.17 1.43 17.61
C ASN A 171 -13.11 2.29 16.33
N GLN A 172 -14.13 2.17 15.50
CA GLN A 172 -14.28 2.96 14.30
C GLN A 172 -14.47 4.45 14.63
N SER A 173 -13.37 5.18 14.66
CA SER A 173 -13.40 6.62 14.43
C SER A 173 -12.56 6.87 13.17
N PHE A 174 -13.07 7.66 12.25
CA PHE A 174 -12.33 8.16 11.11
C PHE A 174 -11.13 8.93 11.66
N LYS A 175 -10.00 8.25 11.83
CA LYS A 175 -8.78 8.91 12.29
C LYS A 175 -8.23 9.75 11.14
N SER A 176 -7.99 10.98 11.42
CA SER A 176 -7.44 11.94 10.48
C SER A 176 -5.97 11.64 10.23
N LEU A 177 -5.64 11.30 9.00
CA LEU A 177 -4.31 10.88 8.58
C LEU A 177 -3.42 12.09 8.25
N ILE A 178 -2.17 12.07 8.63
CA ILE A 178 -1.17 13.07 8.21
C ILE A 178 -0.41 12.52 6.99
N TYR A 179 -0.38 13.27 5.90
CA TYR A 179 0.46 12.93 4.75
C TYR A 179 1.89 13.44 4.98
N VAL A 180 2.87 12.59 4.72
CA VAL A 180 4.28 12.95 4.79
C VAL A 180 4.91 12.69 3.42
N PHE A 181 5.21 13.76 2.70
CA PHE A 181 5.84 13.71 1.38
C PHE A 181 7.35 13.92 1.55
N SER A 182 8.16 12.99 1.08
CA SER A 182 9.62 13.09 1.18
C SER A 182 10.34 12.20 0.16
N ASP A 183 11.63 12.40 0.02
CA ASP A 183 12.52 11.70 -0.91
C ASP A 183 13.27 10.51 -0.29
N ASN A 184 12.82 10.02 0.86
CA ASN A 184 13.47 8.93 1.60
C ASN A 184 14.93 9.24 2.05
N SER A 185 15.28 10.51 2.13
CA SER A 185 16.60 10.94 2.64
C SER A 185 16.71 10.77 4.17
N VAL A 186 17.92 10.85 4.67
CA VAL A 186 18.20 10.82 6.13
C VAL A 186 17.42 11.92 6.86
N ASP A 187 17.26 13.08 6.22
CA ASP A 187 16.53 14.22 6.79
C ASP A 187 15.04 13.90 6.98
N SER A 188 14.44 13.15 6.07
CA SER A 188 13.05 12.72 6.18
C SER A 188 12.82 11.70 7.30
N GLU A 189 13.84 10.90 7.64
CA GLU A 189 13.77 9.94 8.76
C GLU A 189 13.51 10.65 10.10
N VAL A 190 13.97 11.88 10.26
CA VAL A 190 13.74 12.69 11.48
C VAL A 190 12.22 12.89 11.69
N VAL A 191 11.52 13.21 10.60
CA VAL A 191 10.06 13.41 10.60
C VAL A 191 9.35 12.09 10.91
N LEU A 192 9.69 11.03 10.16
CA LEU A 192 9.04 9.73 10.30
C LEU A 192 9.27 9.13 11.70
N SER A 193 10.46 9.32 12.28
CA SER A 193 10.74 8.86 13.64
C SER A 193 9.90 9.60 14.69
N LEU A 194 9.65 10.89 14.49
CA LEU A 194 8.78 11.65 15.39
C LEU A 194 7.31 11.18 15.27
N MET A 195 6.82 10.97 14.04
CA MET A 195 5.46 10.44 13.84
C MET A 195 5.27 9.11 14.59
N LYS A 196 6.25 8.21 14.48
CA LYS A 196 6.27 6.92 15.19
C LYS A 196 6.29 7.11 16.70
N LYS A 197 7.18 7.97 17.23
CA LYS A 197 7.29 8.27 18.67
C LYS A 197 5.99 8.81 19.26
N LEU A 198 5.28 9.64 18.49
CA LEU A 198 4.01 10.24 18.91
C LEU A 198 2.81 9.33 18.65
N ASN A 199 3.03 8.16 18.07
CA ASN A 199 1.97 7.22 17.66
C ASN A 199 0.90 7.89 16.79
N LEU A 200 1.32 8.76 15.87
CA LEU A 200 0.43 9.45 14.94
C LEU A 200 0.18 8.59 13.70
N GLU A 201 -1.03 8.60 13.20
CA GLU A 201 -1.35 7.96 11.94
C GLU A 201 -0.87 8.84 10.78
N TYR A 202 -0.01 8.29 9.93
CA TYR A 202 0.52 9.01 8.78
C TYR A 202 0.65 8.09 7.57
N LEU A 203 0.59 8.70 6.39
CA LEU A 203 0.90 8.03 5.13
C LEU A 203 2.17 8.69 4.55
N HIS A 204 3.23 7.91 4.45
CA HIS A 204 4.46 8.34 3.79
C HIS A 204 4.30 8.16 2.28
N VAL A 205 4.57 9.22 1.53
CA VAL A 205 4.46 9.27 0.07
C VAL A 205 5.79 9.77 -0.49
N ASP A 206 6.38 8.97 -1.35
CA ASP A 206 7.61 9.39 -2.06
C ASP A 206 7.25 10.51 -3.05
N ILE A 207 8.00 11.61 -3.02
CA ILE A 207 7.74 12.77 -3.89
C ILE A 207 7.84 12.41 -5.40
N TYR A 208 8.68 11.46 -5.74
CA TYR A 208 8.83 11.01 -7.14
C TYR A 208 7.63 10.16 -7.60
N ASP A 209 7.01 9.42 -6.69
CA ASP A 209 5.78 8.69 -6.98
C ASP A 209 4.60 9.65 -7.24
N VAL A 210 4.56 10.78 -6.54
CA VAL A 210 3.51 11.81 -6.72
C VAL A 210 3.56 12.34 -8.16
N ALA A 211 4.76 12.64 -8.66
CA ALA A 211 4.96 13.14 -10.03
C ALA A 211 4.57 12.11 -11.11
N SER A 212 4.63 10.82 -10.80
CA SER A 212 4.31 9.72 -11.75
C SER A 212 2.83 9.34 -11.80
N GLY A 213 1.96 10.01 -11.03
CA GLY A 213 0.50 9.80 -11.09
C GLY A 213 -0.16 9.35 -9.78
N PHE A 214 0.33 9.83 -8.66
CA PHE A 214 -0.29 9.58 -7.37
C PHE A 214 -1.75 10.06 -7.36
N THR A 215 -2.66 9.18 -7.02
CA THR A 215 -4.08 9.49 -6.91
C THR A 215 -4.45 9.65 -5.43
N ILE A 216 -4.90 10.83 -5.07
CA ILE A 216 -5.43 11.07 -3.73
C ILE A 216 -6.71 10.25 -3.55
N ASN A 217 -6.74 9.40 -2.55
CA ASN A 217 -7.97 8.70 -2.20
C ASN A 217 -8.89 9.67 -1.46
N ASN A 218 -9.91 10.14 -2.14
CA ASN A 218 -10.88 11.10 -1.61
C ASN A 218 -11.69 10.55 -0.42
N SER A 219 -11.60 9.24 -0.16
CA SER A 219 -12.27 8.63 1.01
C SER A 219 -11.48 8.82 2.32
N ILE A 220 -10.22 9.27 2.23
CA ILE A 220 -9.36 9.46 3.40
C ILE A 220 -9.46 10.92 3.87
N SER A 221 -9.85 11.11 5.12
CA SER A 221 -9.78 12.43 5.74
C SER A 221 -8.33 12.77 6.09
N VAL A 222 -7.77 13.76 5.41
CA VAL A 222 -6.40 14.23 5.66
C VAL A 222 -6.45 15.32 6.72
N ALA A 223 -5.81 15.06 7.87
CA ALA A 223 -5.74 16.03 8.99
C ALA A 223 -4.79 17.18 8.66
N GLY A 224 -3.68 16.86 8.01
CA GLY A 224 -2.65 17.81 7.64
C GLY A 224 -1.58 17.15 6.78
N SER A 225 -0.64 17.93 6.26
CA SER A 225 0.43 17.41 5.40
C SER A 225 1.79 17.99 5.82
N ILE A 226 2.81 17.16 5.74
CA ILE A 226 4.22 17.55 5.92
C ILE A 226 4.91 17.28 4.58
N VAL A 227 5.63 18.27 4.06
CA VAL A 227 6.37 18.13 2.81
C VAL A 227 7.84 18.43 3.08
N CYS A 228 8.70 17.45 2.90
CA CYS A 228 10.14 17.59 3.11
C CYS A 228 10.81 17.99 1.81
N LEU A 229 11.59 19.05 1.85
CA LEU A 229 12.41 19.50 0.71
C LEU A 229 13.53 18.49 0.50
N PRO A 230 13.78 18.03 -0.73
CA PRO A 230 14.88 17.11 -1.00
C PRO A 230 16.23 17.67 -0.58
N SER A 231 17.09 16.82 -0.04
CA SER A 231 18.43 17.18 0.42
C SER A 231 19.34 17.57 -0.76
N VAL A 232 19.08 17.04 -1.94
CA VAL A 232 19.85 17.34 -3.16
C VAL A 232 18.92 18.02 -4.16
N SER A 233 19.22 19.27 -4.50
CA SER A 233 18.47 20.03 -5.48
C SER A 233 18.82 19.57 -6.91
N SER A 234 17.80 19.26 -7.67
CA SER A 234 17.88 18.99 -9.11
C SER A 234 16.55 19.42 -9.73
N LEU A 235 16.54 19.62 -11.03
CA LEU A 235 15.29 20.00 -11.72
C LEU A 235 14.16 18.99 -11.47
N GLU A 236 14.51 17.70 -11.43
CA GLU A 236 13.57 16.61 -11.16
C GLU A 236 13.04 16.64 -9.72
N SER A 237 13.96 16.76 -8.74
CA SER A 237 13.59 16.80 -7.32
C SER A 237 12.78 18.05 -6.97
N ASP A 238 13.16 19.21 -7.53
CA ASP A 238 12.44 20.47 -7.30
C ASP A 238 11.04 20.42 -7.89
N SER A 239 10.88 19.84 -9.09
CA SER A 239 9.57 19.65 -9.73
C SER A 239 8.69 18.69 -8.94
N ALA A 240 9.24 17.58 -8.49
CA ALA A 240 8.55 16.58 -7.67
C ALA A 240 8.10 17.19 -6.33
N PHE A 241 8.97 17.98 -5.71
CA PHE A 241 8.65 18.70 -4.47
C PHE A 241 7.48 19.69 -4.68
N LEU A 242 7.57 20.55 -5.71
CA LEU A 242 6.51 21.54 -6.00
C LEU A 242 5.16 20.88 -6.29
N PHE A 243 5.18 19.76 -7.00
CA PHE A 243 3.97 18.99 -7.29
C PHE A 243 3.39 18.42 -5.99
N SER A 244 4.24 17.83 -5.13
CA SER A 244 3.85 17.29 -3.82
C SER A 244 3.28 18.37 -2.90
N LEU A 245 3.86 19.57 -2.94
CA LEU A 245 3.38 20.74 -2.18
C LEU A 245 1.97 21.14 -2.66
N GLY A 246 1.73 21.13 -3.96
CA GLY A 246 0.40 21.39 -4.53
C GLY A 246 -0.63 20.36 -4.07
N VAL A 247 -0.25 19.08 -4.10
CA VAL A 247 -1.10 17.97 -3.62
C VAL A 247 -1.39 18.14 -2.12
N ALA A 248 -0.37 18.43 -1.32
CA ALA A 248 -0.50 18.64 0.13
C ALA A 248 -1.46 19.79 0.44
N TYR A 249 -1.31 20.91 -0.26
CA TYR A 249 -2.16 22.09 -0.07
C TYR A 249 -3.61 21.81 -0.49
N GLY A 250 -3.80 21.10 -1.59
CA GLY A 250 -5.14 20.71 -2.04
C GLY A 250 -5.85 19.74 -1.08
N SER A 251 -5.09 18.87 -0.44
CA SER A 251 -5.61 17.84 0.48
C SER A 251 -5.89 18.38 1.88
N SER A 252 -5.10 19.35 2.35
CA SER A 252 -5.20 19.89 3.72
C SER A 252 -4.93 21.39 3.74
N PRO A 253 -5.83 22.22 3.17
CA PRO A 253 -5.63 23.68 3.10
C PRO A 253 -5.41 24.32 4.48
N GLY A 254 -4.34 25.10 4.61
CA GLY A 254 -3.97 25.78 5.84
C GLY A 254 -3.36 24.88 6.92
N LYS A 255 -3.09 23.61 6.60
CA LYS A 255 -2.48 22.64 7.53
C LYS A 255 -1.31 21.91 6.86
N VAL A 256 -0.45 22.69 6.22
CA VAL A 256 0.75 22.17 5.54
C VAL A 256 2.00 22.68 6.25
N ILE A 257 2.90 21.77 6.57
CA ILE A 257 4.22 22.07 7.16
C ILE A 257 5.26 21.72 6.09
N VAL A 258 6.13 22.67 5.80
CA VAL A 258 7.27 22.45 4.88
C VAL A 258 8.55 22.43 5.70
N ILE A 259 9.37 21.41 5.50
CA ILE A 259 10.64 21.20 6.20
C ILE A 259 11.76 21.17 5.18
N GLY A 260 12.81 21.95 5.40
CA GLY A 260 13.97 21.95 4.48
C GLY A 260 15.11 22.84 4.91
N MET A 261 16.20 22.75 4.17
CA MET A 261 17.38 23.61 4.37
C MET A 261 17.05 25.07 4.04
N SER A 262 17.67 26.00 4.77
CA SER A 262 17.45 27.44 4.62
C SER A 262 17.55 27.91 3.17
N ASP A 263 18.62 27.51 2.48
CA ASP A 263 18.89 27.94 1.11
C ASP A 263 17.83 27.40 0.13
N GLY A 264 17.41 26.17 0.32
CA GLY A 264 16.35 25.55 -0.48
C GLY A 264 14.99 26.22 -0.28
N LEU A 265 14.62 26.48 0.96
CA LEU A 265 13.32 27.11 1.29
C LEU A 265 13.20 28.53 0.72
N GLN A 266 14.28 29.30 0.66
CA GLN A 266 14.29 30.65 0.08
C GLN A 266 14.02 30.64 -1.43
N ASN A 267 14.42 29.60 -2.12
CA ASN A 267 14.29 29.49 -3.58
C ASN A 267 12.88 29.06 -4.04
N ILE A 268 12.09 28.47 -3.15
CA ILE A 268 10.77 27.90 -3.52
C ILE A 268 9.73 28.99 -3.80
N GLY A 269 9.83 30.18 -3.14
CA GLY A 269 8.91 31.29 -3.36
C GLY A 269 7.46 31.00 -2.91
N ALA A 270 7.22 29.98 -2.11
CA ALA A 270 5.87 29.69 -1.61
C ALA A 270 5.44 30.76 -0.61
N PRO A 271 4.17 31.20 -0.66
CA PRO A 271 3.69 32.22 0.27
C PRO A 271 3.78 31.76 1.72
N GLN A 272 4.51 32.49 2.54
CA GLN A 272 4.66 32.20 3.97
C GLN A 272 3.33 32.20 4.75
N SER A 273 2.29 32.78 4.16
CA SER A 273 0.96 32.80 4.75
C SER A 273 0.16 31.50 4.56
N LEU A 274 0.62 30.59 3.69
CA LEU A 274 -0.11 29.38 3.32
C LEU A 274 0.43 28.13 3.99
N VAL A 275 1.68 28.13 4.42
CA VAL A 275 2.34 26.96 4.98
C VAL A 275 3.20 27.34 6.19
N ASP A 276 3.39 26.42 7.11
CA ASP A 276 4.36 26.53 8.19
C ASP A 276 5.72 26.08 7.71
N TYR A 277 6.76 26.86 8.02
CA TYR A 277 8.13 26.53 7.62
C TYR A 277 8.95 26.10 8.83
N ILE A 278 9.68 24.99 8.66
CA ILE A 278 10.67 24.52 9.62
C ILE A 278 12.01 24.45 8.90
N VAL A 279 12.97 25.21 9.40
CA VAL A 279 14.32 25.27 8.80
C VAL A 279 15.18 24.19 9.44
N PHE A 280 15.77 23.35 8.60
CA PHE A 280 16.76 22.36 9.00
C PHE A 280 18.14 22.87 8.60
N ASP A 281 18.99 23.14 9.58
CA ASP A 281 20.37 23.66 9.33
C ASP A 281 21.43 22.54 9.35
N GLY A 282 21.00 21.30 9.50
CA GLY A 282 21.88 20.13 9.55
C GLY A 282 22.53 19.88 10.91
N SER A 283 22.38 20.80 11.88
CA SER A 283 23.11 20.71 13.15
C SER A 283 22.42 19.91 14.24
N SER A 284 21.09 19.85 14.24
CA SER A 284 20.37 19.17 15.33
C SER A 284 19.00 18.62 14.93
N HIS A 285 18.93 17.32 14.78
CA HIS A 285 17.69 16.58 14.55
C HIS A 285 16.68 16.82 15.68
N SER A 286 17.14 17.01 16.92
CA SER A 286 16.28 17.26 18.08
C SER A 286 15.54 18.59 17.97
N MET A 287 16.16 19.62 17.43
CA MET A 287 15.52 20.93 17.25
C MET A 287 14.40 20.83 16.20
N VAL A 288 14.66 20.17 15.10
CA VAL A 288 13.63 19.92 14.05
C VAL A 288 12.43 19.20 14.64
N GLN A 289 12.67 18.18 15.50
CA GLN A 289 11.58 17.45 16.16
C GLN A 289 10.77 18.34 17.10
N VAL A 290 11.43 19.26 17.83
CA VAL A 290 10.74 20.22 18.73
C VAL A 290 9.91 21.22 17.92
N ASP A 291 10.49 21.77 16.84
CA ASP A 291 9.78 22.72 15.98
C ASP A 291 8.60 22.06 15.27
N LEU A 292 8.80 20.83 14.79
CA LEU A 292 7.72 20.04 14.16
C LEU A 292 6.60 19.76 15.15
N LEU A 293 6.94 19.36 16.38
CA LEU A 293 5.95 19.14 17.45
C LEU A 293 5.15 20.43 17.75
N SER A 294 5.85 21.57 17.80
CA SER A 294 5.24 22.89 18.02
C SER A 294 4.28 23.25 16.88
N SER A 295 4.68 23.03 15.63
CA SER A 295 3.84 23.27 14.44
C SER A 295 2.63 22.34 14.41
N LEU A 296 2.82 21.05 14.69
CA LEU A 296 1.71 20.07 14.76
C LEU A 296 0.68 20.49 15.82
N ASN A 297 1.13 20.96 16.97
CA ASN A 297 0.25 21.45 18.04
C ASN A 297 -0.48 22.73 17.62
N ARG A 298 0.22 23.69 17.02
CA ARG A 298 -0.35 24.97 16.55
C ARG A 298 -1.43 24.74 15.49
N LEU A 299 -1.22 23.78 14.58
CA LEU A 299 -2.19 23.42 13.53
C LEU A 299 -3.32 22.51 14.03
N GLY A 300 -3.29 22.12 15.30
CA GLY A 300 -4.30 21.25 15.91
C GLY A 300 -4.23 19.80 15.45
N LEU A 301 -3.05 19.37 14.97
CA LEU A 301 -2.83 18.00 14.52
C LEU A 301 -2.44 17.07 15.68
N VAL A 302 -1.95 17.67 16.77
CA VAL A 302 -1.59 16.98 18.04
C VAL A 302 -2.08 17.84 19.19
N SER A 303 -2.55 17.21 20.26
CA SER A 303 -2.85 17.89 21.52
C SER A 303 -1.78 17.51 22.55
N ILE A 304 -1.06 18.49 23.04
CA ILE A 304 -0.08 18.30 24.11
C ILE A 304 -0.74 18.72 25.42
N SER A 305 -1.08 17.76 26.27
CA SER A 305 -1.51 18.06 27.63
C SER A 305 -0.27 18.00 28.54
N VAL A 306 0.06 19.13 29.15
CA VAL A 306 1.10 19.19 30.18
C VAL A 306 0.43 18.80 31.50
N ASN A 307 0.74 17.61 31.99
CA ASN A 307 0.32 17.16 33.33
C ASN A 307 1.30 17.69 34.38
#